data_5159531ec9d4dceea5951be41c9b81e6
#
_entry.id   5159531ec9d4dceea5951be41c9b81e6
#
_cell.length_a   1.000
_cell.length_b   1.000
_cell.length_c   1.000
_cell.angle_alpha   90.00
_cell.angle_beta   90.00
_cell.angle_gamma   90.00
#
_symmetry.space_group_name_H-M   'P 1'
#
loop_
_entity.id
_entity.type
_entity.pdbx_description
1 polymer ?
#
loop_
_entity_poly.entity_id
_entity_poly.type
_entity_poly.pdbx_seq_one_letter_code
_entity_poly.pdbx_strand_id
1 'polypeptide(L)' 'MTVERSTPQIHPQAVVDPKAELGTGVVISSGAVIGPHVVIGDRTWIGPNVVLDGRVTLGKDN' A
#
# COMPACT_ATOMS: atom_id res chain seq x y z
N MET A 1 21.72 7.95 -5.43
CA MET A 1 20.52 7.40 -6.05
C MET A 1 19.28 8.11 -5.51
N THR A 2 18.39 8.47 -6.39
CA THR A 2 17.18 9.20 -6.00
C THR A 2 16.04 8.24 -5.78
N VAL A 3 15.38 8.36 -4.64
CA VAL A 3 14.18 7.56 -4.37
C VAL A 3 12.98 8.24 -5.02
N GLU A 4 12.22 7.45 -5.77
CA GLU A 4 11.03 7.92 -6.44
C GLU A 4 9.88 8.03 -5.44
N ARG A 5 9.60 9.26 -4.98
CA ARG A 5 8.63 9.46 -3.91
C ARG A 5 7.18 9.41 -4.38
N SER A 6 6.95 9.57 -5.67
CA SER A 6 5.61 9.49 -6.22
C SER A 6 5.16 8.04 -6.45
N THR A 7 6.10 7.10 -6.43
CA THR A 7 5.82 5.70 -6.68
C THR A 7 5.63 4.96 -5.37
N PRO A 8 4.59 4.14 -5.22
CA PRO A 8 4.45 3.33 -4.02
C PRO A 8 5.65 2.43 -3.81
N GLN A 9 6.10 2.32 -2.56
CA GLN A 9 7.19 1.44 -2.20
C GLN A 9 6.60 0.17 -1.60
N ILE A 10 6.68 -0.91 -2.36
CA ILE A 10 6.09 -2.19 -1.97
C ILE A 10 7.21 -3.18 -1.72
N HIS A 11 7.25 -3.70 -0.49
CA HIS A 11 8.26 -4.70 -0.15
C HIS A 11 8.06 -5.93 -1.03
N PRO A 12 9.16 -6.59 -1.48
CA PRO A 12 9.02 -7.75 -2.36
C PRO A 12 8.19 -8.89 -1.81
N GLN A 13 8.08 -8.98 -0.49
CA GLN A 13 7.29 -10.04 0.15
C GLN A 13 5.86 -9.60 0.46
N ALA A 14 5.48 -8.40 0.07
CA ALA A 14 4.09 -7.97 0.17
C ALA A 14 3.32 -8.44 -1.05
N VAL A 15 2.05 -8.74 -0.84
CA VAL A 15 1.16 -9.13 -1.93
C VAL A 15 0.14 -8.02 -2.14
N VAL A 16 0.20 -7.37 -3.28
CA VAL A 16 -0.73 -6.28 -3.61
C VAL A 16 -1.45 -6.64 -4.89
N ASP A 17 -2.77 -6.69 -4.82
CA ASP A 17 -3.57 -6.96 -6.01
C ASP A 17 -3.40 -5.81 -7.00
N PRO A 18 -3.25 -6.10 -8.30
CA PRO A 18 -3.08 -5.06 -9.30
C PRO A 18 -4.26 -4.10 -9.42
N LYS A 19 -5.42 -4.48 -8.91
CA LYS A 19 -6.59 -3.60 -8.90
C LYS A 19 -6.64 -2.67 -7.70
N ALA A 20 -5.78 -2.88 -6.69
CA ALA A 20 -5.73 -1.98 -5.56
C ALA A 20 -5.26 -0.59 -6.00
N GLU A 21 -5.82 0.45 -5.40
CA GLU A 21 -5.44 1.82 -5.71
C GLU A 21 -4.56 2.36 -4.60
N LEU A 22 -3.34 2.70 -4.96
CA LEU A 22 -2.36 3.21 -4.02
C LEU A 22 -2.03 4.66 -4.36
N GLY A 23 -2.09 5.51 -3.37
CA GLY A 23 -1.73 6.91 -3.53
C GLY A 23 -0.22 7.11 -3.64
N THR A 24 0.15 8.38 -3.78
CA THR A 24 1.55 8.78 -3.91
C THR A 24 2.30 8.55 -2.59
N GLY A 25 3.47 7.96 -2.67
CA GLY A 25 4.33 7.79 -1.50
C GLY A 25 3.85 6.76 -0.48
N VAL A 26 2.94 5.89 -0.87
CA VAL A 26 2.48 4.80 0.01
C VAL A 26 3.63 3.81 0.22
N VAL A 27 3.78 3.35 1.46
CA VAL A 27 4.78 2.34 1.82
C VAL A 27 4.07 1.09 2.33
N ILE A 28 4.39 -0.04 1.73
CA ILE A 28 3.79 -1.33 2.12
C ILE A 28 4.92 -2.26 2.57
N SER A 29 4.84 -2.68 3.82
CA SER A 29 5.89 -3.48 4.46
C SER A 29 5.75 -4.97 4.13
N SER A 30 6.74 -5.74 4.55
CA SER A 30 6.79 -7.16 4.23
C SER A 30 5.62 -7.93 4.81
N GLY A 31 5.11 -8.89 4.07
CA GLY A 31 4.04 -9.75 4.53
C GLY A 31 2.65 -9.12 4.48
N ALA A 32 2.53 -7.85 4.07
CA ALA A 32 1.23 -7.23 3.92
C ALA A 32 0.48 -7.83 2.73
N VAL A 33 -0.82 -7.98 2.86
CA VAL A 33 -1.68 -8.49 1.79
C VAL A 33 -2.77 -7.47 1.53
N ILE A 34 -2.80 -6.96 0.30
CA ILE A 34 -3.72 -5.90 -0.10
C ILE A 34 -4.64 -6.44 -1.20
N GLY A 35 -5.93 -6.46 -0.93
CA GLY A 35 -6.92 -6.98 -1.87
C GLY A 35 -7.32 -6.01 -2.97
N PRO A 36 -8.14 -6.46 -3.92
CA PRO A 36 -8.44 -5.69 -5.13
C PRO A 36 -9.35 -4.48 -4.91
N HIS A 37 -10.09 -4.44 -3.83
CA HIS A 37 -11.02 -3.34 -3.57
C HIS A 37 -10.50 -2.39 -2.48
N VAL A 38 -9.20 -2.38 -2.29
CA VAL A 38 -8.56 -1.52 -1.30
C VAL A 38 -8.09 -0.24 -1.95
N VAL A 39 -8.39 0.89 -1.33
CA VAL A 39 -7.92 2.21 -1.75
C VAL A 39 -7.11 2.79 -0.60
N ILE A 40 -5.87 3.16 -0.86
CA ILE A 40 -4.96 3.69 0.15
C ILE A 40 -4.56 5.10 -0.27
N GLY A 41 -4.82 6.07 0.62
CA GLY A 41 -4.51 7.47 0.35
C GLY A 41 -3.01 7.75 0.37
N ASP A 42 -2.65 8.98 0.00
CA ASP A 42 -1.25 9.37 -0.16
C ASP A 42 -0.48 9.26 1.15
N ARG A 43 0.77 8.86 1.05
CA ARG A 43 1.74 8.84 2.16
C ARG A 43 1.31 7.96 3.34
N THR A 44 0.45 7.01 3.08
CA THR A 44 0.03 6.05 4.10
C THR A 44 1.07 4.95 4.24
N TRP A 45 1.34 4.54 5.47
CA TRP A 45 2.27 3.45 5.77
C TRP A 45 1.50 2.22 6.22
N ILE A 46 1.74 1.11 5.55
CA ILE A 46 1.13 -0.18 5.90
C ILE A 46 2.20 -1.04 6.57
N GLY A 47 1.96 -1.41 7.81
CA GLY A 47 2.91 -2.18 8.58
C GLY A 47 3.06 -3.62 8.12
N PRO A 48 4.00 -4.35 8.72
CA PRO A 48 4.22 -5.74 8.34
C PRO A 48 3.02 -6.62 8.70
N ASN A 49 2.77 -7.60 7.85
CA ASN A 49 1.73 -8.62 8.05
C ASN A 49 0.31 -8.07 8.18
N VAL A 50 0.07 -6.86 7.69
CA VAL A 50 -1.28 -6.30 7.65
C VAL A 50 -2.05 -6.92 6.50
N VAL A 51 -3.28 -7.34 6.77
CA VAL A 51 -4.15 -7.88 5.73
C VAL A 51 -5.33 -6.94 5.55
N LEU A 52 -5.48 -6.42 4.34
CA LEU A 52 -6.60 -5.57 3.96
C LEU A 52 -7.41 -6.31 2.89
N ASP A 53 -8.60 -6.72 3.27
CA ASP A 53 -9.48 -7.51 2.41
C ASP A 53 -10.84 -6.85 2.36
N GLY A 54 -11.55 -7.08 1.25
CA GLY A 54 -12.84 -6.46 1.04
C GLY A 54 -12.69 -5.00 0.61
N ARG A 55 -13.74 -4.22 0.84
CA ARG A 55 -13.75 -2.80 0.45
C ARG A 55 -13.20 -1.97 1.60
N VAL A 56 -11.96 -1.60 1.47
CA VAL A 56 -11.27 -0.80 2.49
C VAL A 56 -10.77 0.48 1.86
N THR A 57 -11.07 1.60 2.50
CA THR A 57 -10.54 2.90 2.08
C THR A 57 -9.79 3.50 3.25
N LEU A 58 -8.49 3.69 3.06
CA LEU A 58 -7.64 4.35 4.06
C LEU A 58 -7.35 5.76 3.61
N GLY A 59 -7.42 6.69 4.55
CA GLY A 59 -7.08 8.07 4.27
C GLY A 59 -5.60 8.25 4.03
N LYS A 60 -5.23 9.49 3.75
CA LYS A 60 -3.82 9.83 3.53
C LYS A 60 -3.10 10.01 4.86
N ASP A 61 -1.78 9.90 4.82
CA ASP A 61 -0.89 10.13 5.96
C ASP A 61 -1.18 9.23 7.17
N ASN A 62 -1.61 8.02 6.92
CA ASN A 62 -1.86 7.05 7.99
C ASN A 62 -0.68 6.12 8.25
#